data_0297fb988304e798e830a43083eb4c1d
#
_entry.id   0297fb988304e798e830a43083eb4c1d
#
_cell.length_a   1.000
_cell.length_b   1.000
_cell.length_c   1.000
_cell.angle_alpha   90.00
_cell.angle_beta   90.00
_cell.angle_gamma   90.00
#
_symmetry.space_group_name_H-M   'P 1'
#
loop_
_entity.id
_entity.type
_entity.pdbx_description
1 polymer ?
#
loop_
_entity_poly.entity_id
_entity_poly.type
_entity_poly.pdbx_seq_one_letter_code
_entity_poly.pdbx_strand_id
1 'polypeptide(L)'
;MRALTYQGKRDVRVDTVPDPPIQDPTDIIVKITSTGICGSDLHLYEVLGPYLDPGDILGHEPMGVVEEVGPEVTGVVQGDRVVIPFNVSCGHCHMCGQGLHSQCETTQVRERGTGASLFGFTKLYGQVPGGQAEYLRVPFGNDLPIKVPHGPSDDRFVYLSDVLPTAWQAVEYADIPPGGSVTVLGLGPIGAMAARIALHRGAGLVIGVDLVPERLDRASTYGATCLDLRRYGKNLGDAVRDLTDGRGTDAVIDAVGMEAHGSPVAKAAHTAVGLLPDALAQRMMETAGIDRLAALHAAVDLVRRGGTISVSGVYGGSADPMPMLTMFDKQIQLRMGQANVKRWVDDLLPLLTDDDPLGVDSFATHHLPLEAGPQAYETFRTKADGMIKTLLIP
;
A
#
# COMPACT_ATOMS: atom_id res chain seq x y z
N MET A 1 -6.57 -10.70 -24.02
CA MET A 1 -6.73 -11.06 -22.60
C MET A 1 -7.85 -10.28 -21.96
N ARG A 2 -8.41 -10.79 -20.86
CA ARG A 2 -9.32 -10.02 -20.01
C ARG A 2 -8.50 -9.20 -19.02
N ALA A 3 -8.95 -7.97 -18.74
CA ALA A 3 -8.31 -7.08 -17.80
C ALA A 3 -9.32 -6.15 -17.12
N LEU A 4 -9.07 -5.78 -15.87
CA LEU A 4 -9.84 -4.77 -15.18
C LEU A 4 -9.34 -3.39 -15.58
N THR A 5 -10.18 -2.62 -16.24
CA THR A 5 -9.83 -1.32 -16.82
C THR A 5 -10.58 -0.19 -16.11
N TYR A 6 -9.91 0.95 -15.98
CA TYR A 6 -10.53 2.20 -15.58
C TYR A 6 -11.36 2.79 -16.74
N GLN A 7 -12.60 3.20 -16.48
CA GLN A 7 -13.47 3.83 -17.47
C GLN A 7 -13.97 5.20 -17.04
N GLY A 8 -13.75 5.53 -15.76
CA GLY A 8 -14.17 6.80 -15.18
C GLY A 8 -14.29 6.70 -13.65
N LYS A 9 -14.67 7.79 -13.03
CA LYS A 9 -14.86 7.84 -11.58
C LYS A 9 -15.91 6.81 -11.14
N ARG A 10 -15.50 5.86 -10.31
CA ARG A 10 -16.30 4.73 -9.83
C ARG A 10 -16.84 3.82 -10.95
N ASP A 11 -16.11 3.79 -12.04
CA ASP A 11 -16.42 2.91 -13.17
C ASP A 11 -15.15 2.16 -13.58
N VAL A 12 -15.07 0.91 -13.15
CA VAL A 12 -14.07 -0.05 -13.58
C VAL A 12 -14.79 -1.25 -14.20
N ARG A 13 -14.22 -1.81 -15.25
CA ARG A 13 -14.86 -2.89 -16.03
C ARG A 13 -13.86 -3.96 -16.37
N VAL A 14 -14.35 -5.17 -16.58
CA VAL A 14 -13.53 -6.23 -17.18
C VAL A 14 -13.73 -6.17 -18.69
N ASP A 15 -12.70 -5.74 -19.38
CA ASP A 15 -12.69 -5.61 -20.82
C ASP A 15 -11.75 -6.63 -21.48
N THR A 16 -12.01 -6.92 -22.76
CA THR A 16 -11.07 -7.66 -23.60
C THR A 16 -10.10 -6.69 -24.25
N VAL A 17 -8.82 -6.81 -23.91
CA VAL A 17 -7.73 -5.98 -24.41
C VAL A 17 -6.68 -6.85 -25.13
N PRO A 18 -5.80 -6.28 -25.98
CA PRO A 18 -4.68 -7.02 -26.57
C PRO A 18 -3.78 -7.67 -25.50
N ASP A 19 -3.22 -8.84 -25.80
CA ASP A 19 -2.20 -9.45 -24.95
C ASP A 19 -0.93 -8.60 -25.00
N PRO A 20 -0.20 -8.45 -23.86
CA PRO A 20 1.03 -7.66 -23.85
C PRO A 20 2.16 -8.41 -24.57
N PRO A 21 2.85 -7.81 -25.55
CA PRO A 21 4.03 -8.42 -26.17
C PRO A 21 5.31 -8.12 -25.38
N ILE A 22 6.37 -8.92 -25.59
CA ILE A 22 7.74 -8.54 -25.29
C ILE A 22 8.08 -7.27 -26.12
N GLN A 23 8.56 -6.22 -25.46
CA GLN A 23 8.94 -4.94 -26.08
C GLN A 23 10.45 -4.72 -26.04
N ASP A 24 11.08 -5.10 -24.93
CA ASP A 24 12.51 -5.03 -24.72
C ASP A 24 13.11 -6.43 -24.52
N PRO A 25 14.38 -6.66 -24.90
CA PRO A 25 15.01 -7.98 -24.77
C PRO A 25 15.06 -8.54 -23.34
N THR A 26 14.93 -7.69 -22.34
CA THR A 26 14.94 -8.06 -20.90
C THR A 26 13.55 -8.18 -20.29
N ASP A 27 12.48 -8.04 -21.09
CA ASP A 27 11.11 -8.21 -20.60
C ASP A 27 10.76 -9.68 -20.34
N ILE A 28 9.77 -9.86 -19.48
CA ILE A 28 9.04 -11.13 -19.38
C ILE A 28 7.53 -10.88 -19.47
N ILE A 29 6.80 -11.90 -19.90
CA ILE A 29 5.33 -11.95 -19.78
C ILE A 29 5.01 -12.91 -18.64
N VAL A 30 4.18 -12.44 -17.72
CA VAL A 30 3.71 -13.24 -16.58
C VAL A 30 2.22 -13.52 -16.77
N LYS A 31 1.86 -14.79 -16.74
CA LYS A 31 0.46 -15.22 -16.61
C LYS A 31 0.06 -15.07 -15.16
N ILE A 32 -0.87 -14.17 -14.88
CA ILE A 32 -1.28 -13.85 -13.51
C ILE A 32 -2.14 -14.98 -12.95
N THR A 33 -1.84 -15.40 -11.74
CA THR A 33 -2.58 -16.42 -11.00
C THR A 33 -3.32 -15.83 -9.80
N SER A 34 -2.82 -14.70 -9.27
CA SER A 34 -3.46 -13.96 -8.18
C SER A 34 -3.03 -12.50 -8.21
N THR A 35 -3.96 -11.59 -7.93
CA THR A 35 -3.68 -10.15 -7.85
C THR A 35 -4.55 -9.49 -6.79
N GLY A 36 -3.94 -8.58 -6.01
CA GLY A 36 -4.64 -7.90 -4.91
C GLY A 36 -5.42 -6.67 -5.36
N ILE A 37 -6.45 -6.31 -4.55
CA ILE A 37 -7.00 -4.96 -4.51
C ILE A 37 -6.43 -4.26 -3.28
N CYS A 38 -5.85 -3.08 -3.48
CA CYS A 38 -5.22 -2.25 -2.45
C CYS A 38 -6.09 -1.02 -2.09
N GLY A 39 -5.84 -0.43 -0.90
CA GLY A 39 -6.43 0.85 -0.52
C GLY A 39 -6.09 1.97 -1.51
N SER A 40 -4.88 1.97 -2.08
CA SER A 40 -4.46 2.95 -3.08
C SER A 40 -5.24 2.84 -4.40
N ASP A 41 -5.76 1.66 -4.76
CA ASP A 41 -6.65 1.52 -5.93
C ASP A 41 -7.95 2.31 -5.76
N LEU A 42 -8.41 2.50 -4.51
CA LEU A 42 -9.58 3.34 -4.24
C LEU A 42 -9.32 4.82 -4.52
N HIS A 43 -8.07 5.29 -4.42
CA HIS A 43 -7.71 6.64 -4.84
C HIS A 43 -7.86 6.81 -6.36
N LEU A 44 -7.47 5.79 -7.12
CA LEU A 44 -7.68 5.75 -8.58
C LEU A 44 -9.18 5.76 -8.91
N TYR A 45 -9.94 4.95 -8.20
CA TYR A 45 -11.37 4.78 -8.39
C TYR A 45 -12.20 6.03 -8.05
N GLU A 46 -11.78 6.82 -7.05
CA GLU A 46 -12.57 7.95 -6.55
C GLU A 46 -12.01 9.34 -6.86
N VAL A 47 -10.68 9.52 -6.81
CA VAL A 47 -10.06 10.86 -6.72
C VAL A 47 -9.08 11.14 -7.85
N LEU A 48 -8.22 10.19 -8.21
CA LEU A 48 -7.12 10.38 -9.16
C LEU A 48 -7.51 10.20 -10.63
N GLY A 49 -8.81 10.11 -10.92
CA GLY A 49 -9.33 10.02 -12.28
C GLY A 49 -8.75 11.03 -13.28
N PRO A 50 -8.51 12.31 -12.91
CA PRO A 50 -7.86 13.28 -13.81
C PRO A 50 -6.47 12.88 -14.32
N TYR A 51 -5.81 11.92 -13.70
CA TYR A 51 -4.49 11.39 -14.07
C TYR A 51 -4.56 10.01 -14.73
N LEU A 52 -5.76 9.52 -15.08
CA LEU A 52 -6.00 8.26 -15.77
C LEU A 52 -6.70 8.47 -17.11
N ASP A 53 -6.53 7.54 -18.04
CA ASP A 53 -7.30 7.48 -19.27
C ASP A 53 -8.28 6.28 -19.22
N PRO A 54 -9.47 6.39 -19.84
CA PRO A 54 -10.31 5.22 -20.05
C PRO A 54 -9.57 4.13 -20.81
N GLY A 55 -9.60 2.91 -20.27
CA GLY A 55 -8.85 1.76 -20.78
C GLY A 55 -7.55 1.45 -20.04
N ASP A 56 -7.09 2.31 -19.11
CA ASP A 56 -5.93 2.01 -18.27
C ASP A 56 -6.17 0.74 -17.46
N ILE A 57 -5.23 -0.22 -17.54
CA ILE A 57 -5.32 -1.49 -16.78
C ILE A 57 -4.82 -1.26 -15.36
N LEU A 58 -5.65 -1.59 -14.37
CA LEU A 58 -5.38 -1.38 -12.96
C LEU A 58 -4.63 -2.56 -12.31
N GLY A 59 -4.24 -2.36 -11.05
CA GLY A 59 -3.67 -3.39 -10.18
C GLY A 59 -2.14 -3.42 -10.14
N HIS A 60 -1.62 -3.32 -8.90
CA HIS A 60 -0.19 -3.25 -8.64
C HIS A 60 0.31 -4.34 -7.68
N GLU A 61 -0.53 -5.31 -7.35
CA GLU A 61 -0.18 -6.44 -6.47
C GLU A 61 -0.25 -7.80 -7.18
N PRO A 62 0.44 -8.00 -8.32
CA PRO A 62 0.32 -9.25 -9.08
C PRO A 62 1.32 -10.31 -8.66
N MET A 63 0.90 -11.55 -8.81
CA MET A 63 1.71 -12.76 -8.76
C MET A 63 1.29 -13.71 -9.89
N GLY A 64 2.22 -14.50 -10.39
CA GLY A 64 1.89 -15.47 -11.44
C GLY A 64 3.04 -16.37 -11.84
N VAL A 65 2.92 -16.91 -13.04
CA VAL A 65 3.90 -17.82 -13.65
C VAL A 65 4.48 -17.16 -14.90
N VAL A 66 5.80 -17.20 -15.06
CA VAL A 66 6.47 -16.71 -16.26
C VAL A 66 6.02 -17.50 -17.47
N GLU A 67 5.37 -16.85 -18.42
CA GLU A 67 4.85 -17.44 -19.66
C GLU A 67 5.85 -17.32 -20.82
N GLU A 68 6.49 -16.15 -20.93
CA GLU A 68 7.46 -15.85 -21.98
C GLU A 68 8.62 -15.02 -21.43
N VAL A 69 9.82 -15.21 -21.97
CA VAL A 69 11.01 -14.45 -21.60
C VAL A 69 11.67 -13.85 -22.83
N GLY A 70 12.13 -12.62 -22.71
CA GLY A 70 12.94 -11.97 -23.74
C GLY A 70 14.31 -12.63 -23.89
N PRO A 71 14.99 -12.44 -25.04
CA PRO A 71 16.23 -13.15 -25.37
C PRO A 71 17.42 -12.80 -24.47
N GLU A 72 17.37 -11.71 -23.69
CA GLU A 72 18.43 -11.31 -22.75
C GLU A 72 18.06 -11.60 -21.28
N VAL A 73 16.95 -12.29 -21.04
CA VAL A 73 16.53 -12.70 -19.70
C VAL A 73 17.29 -13.94 -19.28
N THR A 74 17.94 -13.88 -18.13
CA THR A 74 18.74 -14.97 -17.52
C THR A 74 18.34 -15.25 -16.07
N GLY A 75 17.65 -14.30 -15.40
CA GLY A 75 17.27 -14.38 -13.99
C GLY A 75 16.09 -15.32 -13.71
N VAL A 76 15.20 -15.48 -14.69
CA VAL A 76 14.02 -16.35 -14.62
C VAL A 76 13.85 -17.14 -15.91
N VAL A 77 13.09 -18.24 -15.85
CA VAL A 77 12.74 -19.06 -17.01
C VAL A 77 11.23 -19.27 -17.08
N GLN A 78 10.71 -19.64 -18.25
CA GLN A 78 9.31 -20.03 -18.41
C GLN A 78 8.94 -21.13 -17.39
N GLY A 79 7.81 -20.95 -16.71
CA GLY A 79 7.33 -21.82 -15.65
C GLY A 79 7.73 -21.40 -14.23
N ASP A 80 8.67 -20.49 -14.05
CA ASP A 80 8.99 -19.94 -12.72
C ASP A 80 7.78 -19.21 -12.12
N ARG A 81 7.53 -19.43 -10.82
CA ARG A 81 6.56 -18.63 -10.06
C ARG A 81 7.21 -17.36 -9.57
N VAL A 82 6.55 -16.23 -9.81
CA VAL A 82 7.09 -14.91 -9.48
C VAL A 82 6.04 -14.00 -8.87
N VAL A 83 6.46 -13.20 -7.90
CA VAL A 83 5.72 -12.03 -7.41
C VAL A 83 6.33 -10.78 -8.03
N ILE A 84 5.49 -9.86 -8.46
CA ILE A 84 5.97 -8.64 -9.11
C ILE A 84 5.79 -7.46 -8.14
N PRO A 85 6.88 -6.80 -7.73
CA PRO A 85 6.83 -5.57 -6.94
C PRO A 85 5.97 -4.50 -7.61
N PHE A 86 5.22 -3.74 -6.81
CA PHE A 86 4.38 -2.67 -7.34
C PHE A 86 5.17 -1.55 -8.02
N ASN A 87 6.39 -1.28 -7.58
CA ASN A 87 7.29 -0.31 -8.18
C ASN A 87 8.20 -0.94 -9.23
N VAL A 88 8.28 -0.31 -10.39
CA VAL A 88 9.13 -0.73 -11.49
C VAL A 88 10.55 -0.26 -11.24
N SER A 89 11.50 -1.17 -11.02
CA SER A 89 12.90 -0.84 -10.73
C SER A 89 13.88 -1.66 -11.56
N CYS A 90 14.96 -1.02 -12.00
CA CYS A 90 15.94 -1.64 -12.89
C CYS A 90 16.97 -2.52 -12.18
N GLY A 91 17.07 -2.45 -10.84
CA GLY A 91 18.03 -3.23 -10.05
C GLY A 91 19.48 -2.68 -10.01
N HIS A 92 19.93 -1.88 -10.98
CA HIS A 92 21.33 -1.52 -11.16
C HIS A 92 21.69 -0.02 -11.13
N CYS A 93 20.71 0.92 -11.12
CA CYS A 93 21.02 2.34 -10.99
C CYS A 93 21.50 2.68 -9.57
N HIS A 94 22.01 3.90 -9.36
CA HIS A 94 22.53 4.34 -8.06
C HIS A 94 21.51 4.12 -6.92
N MET A 95 20.27 4.54 -7.12
CA MET A 95 19.23 4.40 -6.08
C MET A 95 18.88 2.94 -5.80
N CYS A 96 18.77 2.09 -6.82
CA CYS A 96 18.56 0.65 -6.62
C CYS A 96 19.73 0.02 -5.84
N GLY A 97 20.98 0.39 -6.15
CA GLY A 97 22.16 -0.06 -5.42
C GLY A 97 22.20 0.40 -3.95
N GLN A 98 21.44 1.44 -3.58
CA GLN A 98 21.23 1.88 -2.18
C GLN A 98 20.00 1.19 -1.52
N GLY A 99 19.34 0.25 -2.20
CA GLY A 99 18.11 -0.36 -1.72
C GLY A 99 16.89 0.57 -1.78
N LEU A 100 16.98 1.67 -2.52
CA LEU A 100 15.89 2.66 -2.69
C LEU A 100 15.18 2.45 -4.03
N HIS A 101 14.62 1.25 -4.22
CA HIS A 101 13.98 0.83 -5.47
C HIS A 101 12.79 1.70 -5.87
N SER A 102 12.04 2.25 -4.90
CA SER A 102 10.96 3.22 -5.13
C SER A 102 11.45 4.56 -5.70
N GLN A 103 12.76 4.79 -5.74
CA GLN A 103 13.43 5.96 -6.30
C GLN A 103 14.29 5.62 -7.52
N CYS A 104 14.01 4.52 -8.21
CA CYS A 104 14.75 4.07 -9.38
C CYS A 104 14.93 5.19 -10.40
N GLU A 105 16.18 5.56 -10.71
CA GLU A 105 16.49 6.67 -11.62
C GLU A 105 16.16 6.36 -13.08
N THR A 106 16.12 5.06 -13.44
CA THR A 106 15.80 4.60 -14.79
C THR A 106 14.31 4.77 -15.11
N THR A 107 13.43 4.54 -14.11
CA THR A 107 11.97 4.57 -14.29
C THR A 107 11.31 5.78 -13.63
N GLN A 108 12.11 6.68 -13.06
CA GLN A 108 11.62 7.90 -12.41
C GLN A 108 10.88 8.79 -13.39
N VAL A 109 9.70 9.30 -12.98
CA VAL A 109 8.90 10.23 -13.78
C VAL A 109 9.30 11.67 -13.40
N ARG A 110 10.45 12.09 -13.94
CA ARG A 110 11.12 13.35 -13.56
C ARG A 110 10.29 14.59 -13.82
N GLU A 111 9.54 14.63 -14.92
CA GLU A 111 8.66 15.75 -15.28
C GLU A 111 7.50 15.96 -14.29
N ARG A 112 7.21 14.94 -13.48
CA ARG A 112 6.19 14.99 -12.42
C ARG A 112 6.81 15.17 -11.03
N GLY A 113 8.14 15.06 -10.90
CA GLY A 113 8.84 15.12 -9.62
C GLY A 113 8.56 13.92 -8.72
N THR A 114 8.11 12.78 -9.29
CA THR A 114 7.78 11.56 -8.56
C THR A 114 8.90 10.52 -8.65
N GLY A 115 8.81 9.46 -7.84
CA GLY A 115 9.78 8.37 -7.83
C GLY A 115 9.65 7.42 -9.03
N ALA A 116 10.01 6.15 -8.82
CA ALA A 116 9.92 5.08 -9.82
C ALA A 116 8.51 4.93 -10.36
N SER A 117 8.37 4.50 -11.60
CA SER A 117 7.09 4.13 -12.19
C SER A 117 6.41 3.01 -11.41
N LEU A 118 5.07 2.99 -11.43
CA LEU A 118 4.25 1.99 -10.74
C LEU A 118 3.37 1.24 -11.73
N PHE A 119 3.21 -0.06 -11.52
CA PHE A 119 2.22 -0.85 -12.26
C PHE A 119 0.80 -0.42 -11.88
N GLY A 120 -0.11 -0.42 -12.84
CA GLY A 120 -1.54 -0.20 -12.62
C GLY A 120 -1.87 1.12 -11.93
N PHE A 121 -1.05 2.15 -12.16
CA PHE A 121 -1.20 3.44 -11.51
C PHE A 121 -1.28 4.59 -12.55
N THR A 122 -1.32 5.83 -12.09
CA THR A 122 -1.61 7.02 -12.89
C THR A 122 -0.42 7.52 -13.72
N LYS A 123 -0.68 8.51 -14.60
CA LYS A 123 0.35 9.32 -15.30
C LYS A 123 1.38 9.97 -14.39
N LEU A 124 1.06 10.18 -13.11
CA LEU A 124 2.02 10.67 -12.12
C LEU A 124 3.18 9.69 -11.91
N TYR A 125 2.94 8.40 -12.15
CA TYR A 125 3.91 7.32 -11.97
C TYR A 125 4.08 6.48 -13.24
N GLY A 126 4.04 7.11 -14.41
CA GLY A 126 4.42 6.52 -15.69
C GLY A 126 3.34 5.74 -16.42
N GLN A 127 2.12 5.62 -15.87
CA GLN A 127 0.95 4.97 -16.50
C GLN A 127 1.28 3.58 -17.08
N VAL A 128 2.05 2.78 -16.30
CA VAL A 128 2.41 1.41 -16.68
C VAL A 128 1.20 0.50 -16.50
N PRO A 129 0.82 -0.33 -17.49
CA PRO A 129 -0.29 -1.27 -17.35
C PRO A 129 -0.16 -2.16 -16.11
N GLY A 130 -1.27 -2.41 -15.41
CA GLY A 130 -1.33 -3.17 -14.18
C GLY A 130 -1.57 -4.67 -14.35
N GLY A 131 -1.57 -5.37 -13.23
CA GLY A 131 -1.69 -6.83 -13.15
C GLY A 131 -3.07 -7.34 -12.72
N GLN A 132 -4.11 -6.50 -12.65
CA GLN A 132 -5.49 -7.01 -12.55
C GLN A 132 -5.98 -7.45 -13.95
N ALA A 133 -5.27 -8.43 -14.52
CA ALA A 133 -5.41 -8.94 -15.87
C ALA A 133 -4.93 -10.39 -15.95
N GLU A 134 -5.21 -11.07 -17.05
CA GLU A 134 -4.72 -12.45 -17.28
C GLU A 134 -3.21 -12.51 -17.51
N TYR A 135 -2.63 -11.46 -18.12
CA TYR A 135 -1.20 -11.38 -18.43
C TYR A 135 -0.64 -9.99 -18.11
N LEU A 136 0.61 -9.94 -17.72
CA LEU A 136 1.36 -8.71 -17.44
C LEU A 136 2.72 -8.74 -18.11
N ARG A 137 3.05 -7.68 -18.87
CA ARG A 137 4.43 -7.43 -19.28
C ARG A 137 5.21 -6.84 -18.12
N VAL A 138 6.34 -7.45 -17.79
CA VAL A 138 7.23 -7.01 -16.70
C VAL A 138 8.59 -6.65 -17.29
N PRO A 139 9.01 -5.38 -17.25
CA PRO A 139 10.34 -4.98 -17.66
C PRO A 139 11.40 -5.44 -16.65
N PHE A 140 12.68 -5.42 -17.05
CA PHE A 140 13.78 -5.80 -16.18
C PHE A 140 13.63 -7.21 -15.58
N GLY A 141 13.28 -8.18 -16.40
CA GLY A 141 13.03 -9.56 -15.98
C GLY A 141 14.18 -10.25 -15.24
N ASN A 142 15.39 -9.71 -15.32
CA ASN A 142 16.53 -10.22 -14.57
C ASN A 142 16.56 -9.77 -13.09
N ASP A 143 15.97 -8.61 -12.79
CA ASP A 143 16.12 -7.97 -11.48
C ASP A 143 14.78 -7.77 -10.74
N LEU A 144 13.72 -7.39 -11.46
CA LEU A 144 12.47 -6.97 -10.86
C LEU A 144 11.67 -8.13 -10.24
N PRO A 145 11.44 -9.28 -10.90
CA PRO A 145 10.64 -10.37 -10.34
C PRO A 145 11.24 -10.95 -9.06
N ILE A 146 10.38 -11.37 -8.15
CA ILE A 146 10.73 -12.12 -6.95
C ILE A 146 10.35 -13.58 -7.18
N LYS A 147 11.33 -14.46 -7.35
CA LYS A 147 11.08 -15.91 -7.48
C LYS A 147 10.60 -16.47 -6.14
N VAL A 148 9.56 -17.30 -6.20
CA VAL A 148 9.02 -17.98 -5.03
C VAL A 148 8.91 -19.49 -5.26
N PRO A 149 8.93 -20.30 -4.19
CA PRO A 149 8.86 -21.76 -4.31
C PRO A 149 7.56 -22.23 -4.97
N HIS A 150 7.64 -23.37 -5.67
CA HIS A 150 6.47 -24.13 -6.06
C HIS A 150 5.87 -24.88 -4.86
N GLY A 151 4.56 -25.13 -4.88
CA GLY A 151 3.88 -25.97 -3.91
C GLY A 151 2.88 -25.22 -3.02
N PRO A 152 3.30 -24.24 -2.15
CA PRO A 152 2.36 -23.47 -1.35
C PRO A 152 1.41 -22.63 -2.22
N SER A 153 0.23 -22.27 -1.66
CA SER A 153 -0.75 -21.42 -2.35
C SER A 153 -0.17 -20.05 -2.68
N ASP A 154 -0.77 -19.33 -3.62
CA ASP A 154 -0.38 -17.97 -3.97
C ASP A 154 -0.59 -16.99 -2.82
N ASP A 155 -1.57 -17.24 -1.96
CA ASP A 155 -1.84 -16.44 -0.76
C ASP A 155 -0.61 -16.26 0.13
N ARG A 156 0.27 -17.26 0.19
CA ARG A 156 1.50 -17.17 0.98
C ARG A 156 2.46 -16.10 0.48
N PHE A 157 2.48 -15.84 -0.82
CA PHE A 157 3.52 -15.04 -1.46
C PHE A 157 3.04 -13.75 -2.09
N VAL A 158 1.78 -13.67 -2.53
CA VAL A 158 1.26 -12.53 -3.31
C VAL A 158 1.46 -11.19 -2.59
N TYR A 159 1.43 -11.18 -1.26
CA TYR A 159 1.63 -9.97 -0.46
C TYR A 159 3.06 -9.41 -0.48
N LEU A 160 4.05 -10.17 -1.01
CA LEU A 160 5.38 -9.64 -1.28
C LEU A 160 5.38 -8.56 -2.37
N SER A 161 4.30 -8.48 -3.16
CA SER A 161 4.16 -7.43 -4.17
C SER A 161 4.05 -6.02 -3.56
N ASP A 162 3.38 -5.89 -2.39
CA ASP A 162 3.14 -4.61 -1.71
C ASP A 162 2.96 -4.76 -0.19
N VAL A 163 1.90 -5.45 0.28
CA VAL A 163 1.43 -5.39 1.68
C VAL A 163 2.52 -5.74 2.69
N LEU A 164 3.25 -6.83 2.47
CA LEU A 164 4.30 -7.27 3.40
C LEU A 164 5.47 -6.29 3.45
N PRO A 165 6.12 -5.92 2.33
CA PRO A 165 7.24 -4.99 2.38
C PRO A 165 6.84 -3.58 2.81
N THR A 166 5.62 -3.14 2.50
CA THR A 166 5.11 -1.84 2.95
C THR A 166 4.89 -1.82 4.46
N ALA A 167 4.27 -2.85 5.01
CA ALA A 167 4.08 -2.98 6.45
C ALA A 167 5.41 -3.21 7.20
N TRP A 168 6.34 -3.99 6.61
CA TRP A 168 7.68 -4.18 7.16
C TRP A 168 8.45 -2.88 7.23
N GLN A 169 8.49 -2.12 6.11
CA GLN A 169 9.14 -0.80 6.09
C GLN A 169 8.51 0.16 7.10
N ALA A 170 7.18 0.12 7.28
CA ALA A 170 6.51 0.94 8.26
C ALA A 170 6.99 0.66 9.68
N VAL A 171 7.18 -0.61 10.03
CA VAL A 171 7.69 -1.03 11.34
C VAL A 171 9.18 -0.70 11.49
N GLU A 172 9.99 -0.91 10.45
CA GLU A 172 11.40 -0.50 10.43
C GLU A 172 11.56 1.01 10.64
N TYR A 173 10.75 1.80 9.94
CA TYR A 173 10.79 3.26 10.05
C TYR A 173 10.24 3.77 11.40
N ALA A 174 9.38 2.99 12.06
CA ALA A 174 8.89 3.30 13.40
C ALA A 174 9.98 3.21 14.47
N ASP A 175 11.05 2.41 14.23
CA ASP A 175 12.21 2.28 15.11
C ASP A 175 11.80 1.95 16.55
N ILE A 176 10.95 0.94 16.68
CA ILE A 176 10.37 0.54 17.98
C ILE A 176 11.48 -0.09 18.83
N PRO A 177 11.76 0.43 20.04
CA PRO A 177 12.77 -0.18 20.91
C PRO A 177 12.33 -1.58 21.34
N PRO A 178 13.26 -2.48 21.69
CA PRO A 178 12.95 -3.81 22.21
C PRO A 178 11.97 -3.76 23.39
N GLY A 179 10.84 -4.48 23.30
CA GLY A 179 9.77 -4.43 24.29
C GLY A 179 8.99 -3.11 24.35
N GLY A 180 9.27 -2.18 23.43
CA GLY A 180 8.61 -0.87 23.35
C GLY A 180 7.18 -0.92 22.87
N SER A 181 6.58 0.25 22.73
CA SER A 181 5.17 0.44 22.40
C SER A 181 4.97 1.14 21.05
N VAL A 182 3.94 0.73 20.31
CA VAL A 182 3.56 1.35 19.05
C VAL A 182 2.06 1.50 18.93
N THR A 183 1.62 2.65 18.42
CA THR A 183 0.23 2.84 17.97
C THR A 183 0.16 2.75 16.45
N VAL A 184 -0.73 1.91 15.92
CA VAL A 184 -1.01 1.78 14.50
C VAL A 184 -2.36 2.46 14.21
N LEU A 185 -2.34 3.54 13.46
CA LEU A 185 -3.54 4.24 12.99
C LEU A 185 -4.01 3.63 11.68
N GLY A 186 -5.24 3.13 11.67
CA GLY A 186 -5.82 2.39 10.55
C GLY A 186 -5.39 0.92 10.53
N LEU A 187 -6.37 0.02 10.57
CA LEU A 187 -6.20 -1.44 10.54
C LEU A 187 -6.72 -2.04 9.21
N GLY A 188 -6.55 -1.28 8.13
CA GLY A 188 -6.64 -1.82 6.76
C GLY A 188 -5.52 -2.83 6.50
N PRO A 189 -5.32 -3.30 5.25
CA PRO A 189 -4.33 -4.33 4.96
C PRO A 189 -2.92 -4.00 5.49
N ILE A 190 -2.45 -2.77 5.26
CA ILE A 190 -1.10 -2.34 5.69
C ILE A 190 -1.02 -2.27 7.21
N GLY A 191 -1.96 -1.59 7.87
CA GLY A 191 -1.91 -1.43 9.34
C GLY A 191 -2.13 -2.74 10.09
N ALA A 192 -3.01 -3.62 9.61
CA ALA A 192 -3.20 -4.94 10.19
C ALA A 192 -1.93 -5.79 10.09
N MET A 193 -1.24 -5.75 8.95
CA MET A 193 0.03 -6.46 8.78
C MET A 193 1.16 -5.80 9.59
N ALA A 194 1.23 -4.46 9.66
CA ALA A 194 2.21 -3.75 10.48
C ALA A 194 2.06 -4.08 11.97
N ALA A 195 0.82 -4.21 12.47
CA ALA A 195 0.57 -4.63 13.86
C ALA A 195 1.10 -6.05 14.12
N ARG A 196 0.89 -7.00 13.20
CA ARG A 196 1.42 -8.38 13.30
C ARG A 196 2.95 -8.40 13.26
N ILE A 197 3.55 -7.66 12.34
CA ILE A 197 5.02 -7.55 12.22
C ILE A 197 5.61 -6.92 13.47
N ALA A 198 5.01 -5.87 14.04
CA ALA A 198 5.48 -5.24 15.27
C ALA A 198 5.46 -6.23 16.45
N LEU A 199 4.39 -7.03 16.61
CA LEU A 199 4.31 -8.10 17.60
C LEU A 199 5.37 -9.18 17.37
N HIS A 200 5.51 -9.66 16.13
CA HIS A 200 6.52 -10.65 15.74
C HIS A 200 7.94 -10.18 16.04
N ARG A 201 8.21 -8.89 15.89
CA ARG A 201 9.51 -8.27 16.19
C ARG A 201 9.70 -7.91 17.68
N GLY A 202 8.77 -8.29 18.54
CA GLY A 202 8.91 -8.18 19.98
C GLY A 202 8.51 -6.82 20.58
N ALA A 203 7.62 -6.07 19.92
CA ALA A 203 6.97 -4.94 20.57
C ALA A 203 6.18 -5.41 21.78
N GLY A 204 6.38 -4.75 22.94
CA GLY A 204 5.73 -5.11 24.19
C GLY A 204 4.26 -4.66 24.26
N LEU A 205 3.90 -3.60 23.52
CA LEU A 205 2.53 -3.10 23.42
C LEU A 205 2.26 -2.61 22.00
N VAL A 206 1.29 -3.22 21.32
CA VAL A 206 0.78 -2.74 20.03
C VAL A 206 -0.65 -2.28 20.23
N ILE A 207 -0.90 -0.99 19.99
CA ILE A 207 -2.23 -0.38 20.06
C ILE A 207 -2.73 -0.18 18.63
N GLY A 208 -3.82 -0.86 18.27
CA GLY A 208 -4.50 -0.70 16.98
C GLY A 208 -5.68 0.27 17.10
N VAL A 209 -5.77 1.25 16.19
CA VAL A 209 -6.86 2.24 16.17
C VAL A 209 -7.57 2.18 14.83
N ASP A 210 -8.88 1.95 14.81
CA ASP A 210 -9.71 1.97 13.60
C ASP A 210 -11.14 2.42 13.93
N LEU A 211 -11.96 2.60 12.88
CA LEU A 211 -13.39 2.90 12.94
C LEU A 211 -14.25 1.64 12.66
N VAL A 212 -13.65 0.59 12.08
CA VAL A 212 -14.35 -0.60 11.59
C VAL A 212 -14.24 -1.71 12.63
N PRO A 213 -15.36 -2.17 13.23
CA PRO A 213 -15.34 -3.19 14.28
C PRO A 213 -14.64 -4.47 13.87
N GLU A 214 -14.92 -4.97 12.66
CA GLU A 214 -14.38 -6.22 12.14
C GLU A 214 -12.84 -6.17 12.03
N ARG A 215 -12.27 -5.00 11.74
CA ARG A 215 -10.82 -4.78 11.72
C ARG A 215 -10.22 -4.77 13.12
N LEU A 216 -10.91 -4.13 14.08
CA LEU A 216 -10.51 -4.11 15.49
C LEU A 216 -10.54 -5.53 16.08
N ASP A 217 -11.63 -6.26 15.85
CA ASP A 217 -11.78 -7.64 16.32
C ASP A 217 -10.67 -8.54 15.74
N ARG A 218 -10.44 -8.45 14.44
CA ARG A 218 -9.37 -9.21 13.79
C ARG A 218 -7.98 -8.88 14.34
N ALA A 219 -7.65 -7.61 14.53
CA ALA A 219 -6.36 -7.21 15.10
C ALA A 219 -6.19 -7.70 16.54
N SER A 220 -7.27 -7.70 17.34
CA SER A 220 -7.23 -8.19 18.73
C SER A 220 -6.93 -9.68 18.81
N THR A 221 -7.37 -10.50 17.85
CA THR A 221 -7.06 -11.94 17.82
C THR A 221 -5.57 -12.24 17.64
N TYR A 222 -4.80 -11.29 17.10
CA TYR A 222 -3.35 -11.38 16.96
C TYR A 222 -2.57 -10.75 18.12
N GLY A 223 -3.27 -10.21 19.15
CA GLY A 223 -2.64 -9.70 20.36
C GLY A 223 -2.51 -8.17 20.43
N ALA A 224 -3.07 -7.43 19.47
CA ALA A 224 -3.11 -5.97 19.57
C ALA A 224 -4.17 -5.50 20.58
N THR A 225 -3.87 -4.45 21.34
CA THR A 225 -4.85 -3.71 22.14
C THR A 225 -5.60 -2.75 21.23
N CYS A 226 -6.90 -2.97 21.04
CA CYS A 226 -7.67 -2.23 20.04
C CYS A 226 -8.51 -1.10 20.65
N LEU A 227 -8.44 0.09 20.04
CA LEU A 227 -9.20 1.28 20.42
C LEU A 227 -10.13 1.71 19.27
N ASP A 228 -11.44 1.70 19.51
CA ASP A 228 -12.44 2.18 18.56
C ASP A 228 -12.47 3.71 18.57
N LEU A 229 -11.99 4.33 17.48
CA LEU A 229 -11.94 5.80 17.35
C LEU A 229 -13.32 6.45 17.47
N ARG A 230 -14.41 5.76 17.11
CA ARG A 230 -15.79 6.28 17.28
C ARG A 230 -16.15 6.44 18.75
N ARG A 231 -15.63 5.55 19.61
CA ARG A 231 -15.87 5.57 21.06
C ARG A 231 -14.99 6.60 21.77
N TYR A 232 -13.71 6.67 21.41
CA TYR A 232 -12.76 7.54 22.08
C TYR A 232 -12.73 8.96 21.52
N GLY A 233 -12.89 9.14 20.20
CA GLY A 233 -12.91 10.45 19.56
C GLY A 233 -11.76 11.34 19.99
N LYS A 234 -12.07 12.49 20.58
CA LYS A 234 -11.08 13.47 21.08
C LYS A 234 -10.26 12.96 22.28
N ASN A 235 -10.73 11.94 22.98
CA ASN A 235 -10.08 11.36 24.17
C ASN A 235 -9.12 10.21 23.79
N LEU A 236 -8.86 9.99 22.50
CA LEU A 236 -7.94 8.92 22.05
C LEU A 236 -6.55 9.09 22.66
N GLY A 237 -6.04 10.33 22.71
CA GLY A 237 -4.74 10.65 23.30
C GLY A 237 -4.67 10.24 24.77
N ASP A 238 -5.72 10.51 25.55
CA ASP A 238 -5.79 10.13 26.96
C ASP A 238 -5.81 8.61 27.12
N ALA A 239 -6.64 7.91 26.32
CA ALA A 239 -6.70 6.45 26.33
C ALA A 239 -5.35 5.78 26.02
N VAL A 240 -4.57 6.34 25.07
CA VAL A 240 -3.21 5.83 24.77
C VAL A 240 -2.25 6.17 25.91
N ARG A 241 -2.33 7.35 26.51
CA ARG A 241 -1.52 7.74 27.67
C ARG A 241 -1.80 6.85 28.88
N ASP A 242 -3.04 6.49 29.12
CA ASP A 242 -3.40 5.56 30.22
C ASP A 242 -2.74 4.18 30.07
N LEU A 243 -2.54 3.73 28.82
CA LEU A 243 -1.86 2.46 28.50
C LEU A 243 -0.33 2.57 28.49
N THR A 244 0.24 3.77 28.61
CA THR A 244 1.66 4.07 28.44
C THR A 244 2.24 4.95 29.55
N ASP A 245 1.76 4.80 30.78
CA ASP A 245 2.19 5.54 31.98
C ASP A 245 2.21 7.06 31.77
N GLY A 246 1.23 7.59 31.05
CA GLY A 246 1.07 9.02 30.79
C GLY A 246 1.93 9.59 29.64
N ARG A 247 2.77 8.78 28.99
CA ARG A 247 3.79 9.28 28.05
C ARG A 247 3.34 9.34 26.58
N GLY A 248 2.48 8.45 26.14
CA GLY A 248 2.25 8.09 24.74
C GLY A 248 3.15 6.95 24.28
N THR A 249 2.93 6.41 23.08
CA THR A 249 3.72 5.28 22.55
C THR A 249 5.10 5.70 22.05
N ASP A 250 6.08 4.80 22.08
CA ASP A 250 7.44 5.02 21.55
C ASP A 250 7.40 5.38 20.07
N ALA A 251 6.50 4.75 19.33
CA ALA A 251 6.29 5.04 17.92
C ALA A 251 4.81 5.10 17.54
N VAL A 252 4.52 5.76 16.42
CA VAL A 252 3.20 5.72 15.77
C VAL A 252 3.40 5.40 14.31
N ILE A 253 2.62 4.44 13.79
CA ILE A 253 2.54 4.12 12.37
C ILE A 253 1.23 4.68 11.83
N ASP A 254 1.32 5.62 10.88
CA ASP A 254 0.16 6.11 10.15
C ASP A 254 -0.05 5.27 8.88
N ALA A 255 -1.05 4.40 8.91
CA ALA A 255 -1.49 3.58 7.79
C ALA A 255 -2.86 4.02 7.24
N VAL A 256 -3.24 5.28 7.48
CA VAL A 256 -4.49 5.90 7.01
C VAL A 256 -4.24 6.90 5.88
N GLY A 257 -3.31 7.83 6.08
CA GLY A 257 -3.05 8.91 5.14
C GLY A 257 -4.27 9.81 4.91
N MET A 258 -4.46 10.22 3.66
CA MET A 258 -5.56 11.09 3.23
C MET A 258 -6.97 10.47 3.34
N GLU A 259 -7.09 9.18 3.63
CA GLU A 259 -8.39 8.52 3.90
C GLU A 259 -8.95 8.84 5.29
N ALA A 260 -8.25 9.62 6.11
CA ALA A 260 -8.69 9.98 7.45
C ALA A 260 -10.10 10.58 7.45
N HIS A 261 -10.99 10.02 8.28
CA HIS A 261 -12.34 10.52 8.46
C HIS A 261 -12.38 11.53 9.62
N GLY A 262 -13.12 12.63 9.44
CA GLY A 262 -13.32 13.57 10.56
C GLY A 262 -13.53 15.04 10.19
N SER A 263 -13.25 15.47 8.95
CA SER A 263 -13.51 16.83 8.51
C SER A 263 -14.67 16.89 7.51
N PRO A 264 -15.85 17.43 7.90
CA PRO A 264 -16.96 17.69 6.95
C PRO A 264 -16.54 18.62 5.81
N VAL A 265 -15.62 19.55 6.09
CA VAL A 265 -15.10 20.53 5.12
C VAL A 265 -14.24 19.82 4.07
N ALA A 266 -13.35 18.92 4.47
CA ALA A 266 -12.54 18.15 3.53
C ALA A 266 -13.41 17.23 2.65
N LYS A 267 -14.45 16.62 3.22
CA LYS A 267 -15.43 15.81 2.45
C LYS A 267 -16.17 16.66 1.42
N ALA A 268 -16.58 17.87 1.77
CA ALA A 268 -17.24 18.81 0.86
C ALA A 268 -16.28 19.29 -0.23
N ALA A 269 -15.00 19.57 0.10
CA ALA A 269 -13.98 19.97 -0.85
C ALA A 269 -13.68 18.85 -1.87
N HIS A 270 -13.51 17.61 -1.42
CA HIS A 270 -13.33 16.44 -2.32
C HIS A 270 -14.54 16.25 -3.25
N THR A 271 -15.75 16.48 -2.75
CA THR A 271 -16.96 16.41 -3.58
C THR A 271 -16.97 17.50 -4.64
N ALA A 272 -16.59 18.74 -4.26
CA ALA A 272 -16.55 19.87 -5.17
C ALA A 272 -15.47 19.70 -6.25
N VAL A 273 -14.26 19.24 -5.90
CA VAL A 273 -13.17 18.95 -6.85
C VAL A 273 -13.61 17.88 -7.86
N GLY A 274 -14.34 16.86 -7.42
CA GLY A 274 -14.86 15.82 -8.32
C GLY A 274 -15.94 16.27 -9.30
N LEU A 275 -16.41 17.52 -9.22
CA LEU A 275 -17.35 18.12 -10.16
C LEU A 275 -16.69 19.10 -11.13
N LEU A 276 -15.39 19.36 -10.97
CA LEU A 276 -14.64 20.29 -11.82
C LEU A 276 -14.08 19.60 -13.08
N PRO A 277 -13.86 20.34 -14.19
CA PRO A 277 -13.09 19.84 -15.31
C PRO A 277 -11.68 19.40 -14.88
N ASP A 278 -11.15 18.32 -15.48
CA ASP A 278 -9.91 17.65 -15.07
C ASP A 278 -8.72 18.60 -14.88
N ALA A 279 -8.49 19.53 -15.81
CA ALA A 279 -7.39 20.50 -15.72
C ALA A 279 -7.50 21.43 -14.50
N LEU A 280 -8.70 21.78 -14.08
CA LEU A 280 -8.97 22.63 -12.92
C LEU A 280 -8.87 21.80 -11.63
N ALA A 281 -9.38 20.57 -11.69
CA ALA A 281 -9.27 19.60 -10.58
C ALA A 281 -7.80 19.30 -10.27
N GLN A 282 -6.97 19.00 -11.28
CA GLN A 282 -5.53 18.81 -11.14
C GLN A 282 -4.86 20.01 -10.45
N ARG A 283 -5.10 21.22 -10.98
CA ARG A 283 -4.51 22.45 -10.43
C ARG A 283 -4.94 22.71 -8.97
N MET A 284 -6.19 22.42 -8.62
CA MET A 284 -6.65 22.52 -7.23
C MET A 284 -6.01 21.48 -6.33
N MET A 285 -5.84 20.24 -6.81
CA MET A 285 -5.17 19.18 -6.04
C MET A 285 -3.69 19.49 -5.80
N GLU A 286 -3.02 20.13 -6.76
CA GLU A 286 -1.62 20.53 -6.65
C GLU A 286 -1.40 21.74 -5.72
N THR A 287 -2.37 22.67 -5.63
CA THR A 287 -2.19 23.96 -4.95
C THR A 287 -2.92 24.10 -3.61
N ALA A 288 -3.99 23.35 -3.42
CA ALA A 288 -4.88 23.56 -2.27
C ALA A 288 -4.83 22.37 -1.30
N GLY A 289 -3.78 21.99 -0.66
CA GLY A 289 -3.70 20.91 0.34
C GLY A 289 -5.07 20.43 0.87
N ILE A 290 -5.74 19.55 0.11
CA ILE A 290 -7.10 19.06 0.39
C ILE A 290 -7.03 17.86 1.35
N ASP A 291 -5.84 17.57 1.87
CA ASP A 291 -5.58 16.38 2.66
C ASP A 291 -6.22 16.42 4.04
N ARG A 292 -6.74 15.29 4.41
CA ARG A 292 -7.33 15.08 5.73
C ARG A 292 -6.24 14.75 6.73
N LEU A 293 -5.58 15.76 7.29
CA LEU A 293 -4.44 15.60 8.20
C LEU A 293 -4.80 15.06 9.59
N ALA A 294 -6.03 14.62 9.81
CA ALA A 294 -6.49 14.19 11.14
C ALA A 294 -5.65 13.02 11.69
N ALA A 295 -5.24 12.06 10.85
CA ALA A 295 -4.40 10.94 11.28
C ALA A 295 -2.98 11.41 11.65
N LEU A 296 -2.39 12.31 10.87
CA LEU A 296 -1.07 12.86 11.15
C LEU A 296 -1.06 13.72 12.43
N HIS A 297 -2.10 14.55 12.65
CA HIS A 297 -2.25 15.29 13.91
C HIS A 297 -2.44 14.36 15.09
N ALA A 298 -3.24 13.30 14.94
CA ALA A 298 -3.36 12.27 15.98
C ALA A 298 -2.00 11.59 16.25
N ALA A 299 -1.24 11.26 15.22
CA ALA A 299 0.10 10.67 15.39
C ALA A 299 1.03 11.57 16.21
N VAL A 300 1.01 12.88 15.95
CA VAL A 300 1.79 13.87 16.74
C VAL A 300 1.33 13.95 18.19
N ASP A 301 0.04 13.79 18.48
CA ASP A 301 -0.47 13.75 19.87
C ASP A 301 -0.07 12.45 20.57
N LEU A 302 -0.22 11.31 19.92
CA LEU A 302 -0.09 9.96 20.49
C LEU A 302 1.37 9.55 20.76
N VAL A 303 2.30 10.01 19.92
CA VAL A 303 3.74 9.69 20.08
C VAL A 303 4.31 10.39 21.31
N ARG A 304 5.15 9.67 22.08
CA ARG A 304 5.87 10.30 23.22
C ARG A 304 6.90 11.33 22.74
N ARG A 305 7.43 12.09 23.70
CA ARG A 305 8.64 12.93 23.46
C ARG A 305 9.81 12.04 23.05
N GLY A 306 10.57 12.46 22.04
CA GLY A 306 11.69 11.71 21.47
C GLY A 306 11.27 10.47 20.70
N GLY A 307 9.96 10.30 20.39
CA GLY A 307 9.46 9.16 19.65
C GLY A 307 9.46 9.35 18.14
N THR A 308 9.07 8.31 17.41
CA THR A 308 9.11 8.26 15.95
C THR A 308 7.72 8.13 15.36
N ILE A 309 7.43 8.88 14.31
CA ILE A 309 6.25 8.70 13.46
C ILE A 309 6.69 8.11 12.13
N SER A 310 6.18 6.94 11.81
CA SER A 310 6.32 6.29 10.50
C SER A 310 5.07 6.51 9.67
N VAL A 311 5.20 7.20 8.53
CA VAL A 311 4.07 7.50 7.64
C VAL A 311 4.12 6.58 6.43
N SER A 312 3.21 5.62 6.39
CA SER A 312 2.95 4.74 5.25
C SER A 312 1.70 5.17 4.48
N GLY A 313 0.79 5.88 5.13
CA GLY A 313 -0.37 6.48 4.48
C GLY A 313 0.04 7.54 3.46
N VAL A 314 -0.61 7.54 2.31
CA VAL A 314 -0.32 8.51 1.23
C VAL A 314 -1.02 9.84 1.52
N TYR A 315 -0.27 10.92 1.43
CA TYR A 315 -0.78 12.30 1.42
C TYR A 315 -0.46 12.93 0.06
N GLY A 316 -1.46 13.46 -0.62
CA GLY A 316 -1.31 14.15 -1.90
C GLY A 316 -1.30 15.67 -1.69
N GLY A 317 -0.34 16.38 -2.27
CA GLY A 317 -0.24 17.85 -2.15
C GLY A 317 0.51 18.33 -0.90
N SER A 318 0.12 19.50 -0.39
CA SER A 318 0.79 20.15 0.75
C SER A 318 0.06 19.84 2.05
N ALA A 319 0.81 19.45 3.08
CA ALA A 319 0.30 19.25 4.44
C ALA A 319 0.40 20.56 5.24
N ASP A 320 -0.62 21.40 5.19
CA ASP A 320 -0.68 22.68 5.91
C ASP A 320 -2.05 22.86 6.61
N PRO A 321 -2.12 23.17 7.91
CA PRO A 321 -0.97 23.50 8.79
C PRO A 321 -0.34 22.26 9.44
N MET A 322 0.99 22.21 9.43
CA MET A 322 1.76 21.25 10.22
C MET A 322 2.08 21.82 11.62
N PRO A 323 1.92 21.06 12.72
CA PRO A 323 2.21 21.53 14.08
C PRO A 323 3.72 21.50 14.37
N MET A 324 4.49 22.25 13.58
CA MET A 324 5.97 22.21 13.58
C MET A 324 6.58 22.53 14.95
N LEU A 325 6.03 23.50 15.70
CA LEU A 325 6.51 23.83 17.03
C LEU A 325 6.35 22.65 18.01
N THR A 326 5.19 21.98 17.98
CA THR A 326 4.93 20.80 18.81
C THR A 326 5.88 19.66 18.45
N MET A 327 6.11 19.42 17.14
CA MET A 327 7.03 18.38 16.68
C MET A 327 8.47 18.68 17.12
N PHE A 328 8.92 19.92 16.97
CA PHE A 328 10.22 20.37 17.42
C PHE A 328 10.41 20.21 18.93
N ASP A 329 9.44 20.70 19.72
CA ASP A 329 9.49 20.66 21.18
C ASP A 329 9.40 19.25 21.77
N LYS A 330 8.65 18.35 21.09
CA LYS A 330 8.60 16.93 21.41
C LYS A 330 9.81 16.14 20.89
N GLN A 331 10.67 16.72 20.06
CA GLN A 331 11.79 16.04 19.38
C GLN A 331 11.33 14.83 18.57
N ILE A 332 10.25 14.98 17.80
CA ILE A 332 9.69 13.91 16.99
C ILE A 332 10.57 13.62 15.79
N GLN A 333 10.85 12.34 15.54
CA GLN A 333 11.38 11.87 14.27
C GLN A 333 10.21 11.54 13.33
N LEU A 334 10.28 12.05 12.08
CA LEU A 334 9.30 11.72 11.05
C LEU A 334 10.02 10.96 9.93
N ARG A 335 9.59 9.72 9.67
CA ARG A 335 10.12 8.87 8.59
C ARG A 335 8.98 8.48 7.66
N MET A 336 9.20 8.61 6.36
CA MET A 336 8.17 8.36 5.36
C MET A 336 8.78 7.94 4.01
N GLY A 337 7.99 7.33 3.16
CA GLY A 337 8.37 6.98 1.80
C GLY A 337 7.62 5.76 1.28
N GLN A 338 7.52 5.66 -0.04
CA GLN A 338 7.00 4.45 -0.68
C GLN A 338 7.88 3.26 -0.33
N ALA A 339 7.27 2.07 -0.23
CA ALA A 339 8.01 0.88 0.12
C ALA A 339 9.05 0.50 -0.97
N ASN A 340 10.23 0.17 -0.50
CA ASN A 340 11.31 -0.38 -1.32
C ASN A 340 11.20 -1.90 -1.31
N VAL A 341 10.24 -2.45 -2.06
CA VAL A 341 9.86 -3.86 -2.00
C VAL A 341 11.06 -4.80 -2.03
N LYS A 342 11.91 -4.68 -3.03
CA LYS A 342 13.09 -5.55 -3.21
C LYS A 342 14.08 -5.51 -2.04
N ARG A 343 14.14 -4.40 -1.31
CA ARG A 343 15.00 -4.25 -0.14
C ARG A 343 14.67 -5.24 0.98
N TRP A 344 13.39 -5.57 1.13
CA TRP A 344 12.88 -6.33 2.28
C TRP A 344 12.62 -7.80 1.97
N VAL A 345 12.89 -8.24 0.72
CA VAL A 345 12.61 -9.62 0.29
C VAL A 345 13.40 -10.63 1.12
N ASP A 346 14.68 -10.36 1.36
CA ASP A 346 15.57 -11.27 2.09
C ASP A 346 15.17 -11.40 3.59
N ASP A 347 14.53 -10.38 4.16
CA ASP A 347 13.99 -10.43 5.52
C ASP A 347 12.63 -11.16 5.57
N LEU A 348 11.79 -10.98 4.54
CA LEU A 348 10.42 -11.44 4.52
C LEU A 348 10.26 -12.88 4.00
N LEU A 349 10.95 -13.23 2.92
CA LEU A 349 10.80 -14.54 2.27
C LEU A 349 11.05 -15.71 3.25
N PRO A 350 12.05 -15.66 4.15
CA PRO A 350 12.26 -16.71 5.15
C PRO A 350 11.13 -16.87 6.18
N LEU A 351 10.25 -15.87 6.33
CA LEU A 351 9.09 -15.92 7.24
C LEU A 351 7.86 -16.57 6.58
N LEU A 352 7.86 -16.76 5.26
CA LEU A 352 6.73 -17.32 4.50
C LEU A 352 6.83 -18.85 4.46
N THR A 353 6.74 -19.46 5.63
CA THR A 353 6.88 -20.90 5.90
C THR A 353 5.55 -21.51 6.35
N ASP A 354 5.54 -22.83 6.58
CA ASP A 354 4.35 -23.54 7.05
C ASP A 354 3.95 -23.14 8.49
N ASP A 355 4.87 -22.58 9.28
CA ASP A 355 4.57 -22.04 10.62
C ASP A 355 3.79 -20.72 10.58
N ASP A 356 3.76 -20.06 9.41
CA ASP A 356 3.04 -18.83 9.12
C ASP A 356 3.06 -17.77 10.25
N PRO A 357 4.24 -17.32 10.68
CA PRO A 357 4.38 -16.44 11.86
C PRO A 357 3.70 -15.09 11.71
N LEU A 358 3.39 -14.69 10.48
CA LEU A 358 2.69 -13.43 10.18
C LEU A 358 1.21 -13.63 9.83
N GLY A 359 0.73 -14.87 9.74
CA GLY A 359 -0.65 -15.20 9.41
C GLY A 359 -1.04 -14.82 7.97
N VAL A 360 -0.11 -14.99 7.01
CA VAL A 360 -0.32 -14.62 5.61
C VAL A 360 -1.30 -15.55 4.89
N ASP A 361 -1.26 -16.86 5.18
CA ASP A 361 -2.11 -17.86 4.54
C ASP A 361 -3.61 -17.61 4.77
N SER A 362 -3.96 -16.88 5.85
CA SER A 362 -5.34 -16.49 6.19
C SER A 362 -5.58 -14.98 6.09
N PHE A 363 -4.70 -14.25 5.40
CA PHE A 363 -4.79 -12.79 5.39
C PHE A 363 -5.87 -12.26 4.45
N ALA A 364 -6.06 -12.85 3.28
CA ALA A 364 -7.17 -12.50 2.41
C ALA A 364 -8.51 -12.83 3.09
N THR A 365 -9.46 -11.90 2.98
CA THR A 365 -10.84 -12.13 3.41
C THR A 365 -11.72 -12.60 2.28
N HIS A 366 -11.33 -12.31 1.03
CA HIS A 366 -12.11 -12.63 -0.17
C HIS A 366 -11.20 -13.11 -1.30
N HIS A 367 -11.62 -14.20 -1.96
CA HIS A 367 -11.06 -14.71 -3.19
C HIS A 367 -12.16 -14.66 -4.24
N LEU A 368 -11.99 -13.88 -5.26
CA LEU A 368 -13.02 -13.61 -6.26
C LEU A 368 -12.47 -13.80 -7.67
N PRO A 369 -13.27 -14.25 -8.63
CA PRO A 369 -12.84 -14.23 -10.03
C PRO A 369 -12.66 -12.79 -10.51
N LEU A 370 -11.83 -12.58 -11.54
CA LEU A 370 -11.56 -11.25 -12.11
C LEU A 370 -12.85 -10.51 -12.49
N GLU A 371 -13.85 -11.23 -12.99
CA GLU A 371 -15.16 -10.69 -13.37
C GLU A 371 -15.91 -10.03 -12.23
N ALA A 372 -15.66 -10.43 -11.00
CA ALA A 372 -16.23 -9.81 -9.80
C ALA A 372 -15.50 -8.52 -9.38
N GLY A 373 -14.40 -8.16 -10.05
CA GLY A 373 -13.59 -6.98 -9.76
C GLY A 373 -14.39 -5.69 -9.58
N PRO A 374 -15.30 -5.32 -10.52
CA PRO A 374 -16.09 -4.10 -10.37
C PRO A 374 -16.91 -4.05 -9.09
N GLN A 375 -17.54 -5.16 -8.71
CA GLN A 375 -18.29 -5.27 -7.47
C GLN A 375 -17.37 -5.28 -6.24
N ALA A 376 -16.19 -5.90 -6.33
CA ALA A 376 -15.20 -5.94 -5.26
C ALA A 376 -14.67 -4.54 -4.91
N TYR A 377 -14.42 -3.68 -5.90
CA TYR A 377 -14.04 -2.27 -5.69
C TYR A 377 -15.11 -1.52 -4.89
N GLU A 378 -16.39 -1.69 -5.24
CA GLU A 378 -17.49 -1.03 -4.52
C GLU A 378 -17.64 -1.57 -3.10
N THR A 379 -17.54 -2.89 -2.89
CA THR A 379 -17.62 -3.52 -1.57
C THR A 379 -16.45 -3.07 -0.69
N PHE A 380 -15.23 -3.02 -1.23
CA PHE A 380 -14.05 -2.56 -0.52
C PHE A 380 -14.14 -1.08 -0.14
N ARG A 381 -14.61 -0.24 -1.06
CA ARG A 381 -14.85 1.19 -0.83
C ARG A 381 -15.84 1.46 0.30
N THR A 382 -16.93 0.71 0.33
CA THR A 382 -17.99 0.85 1.36
C THR A 382 -17.64 0.16 2.68
N LYS A 383 -16.50 -0.57 2.73
CA LYS A 383 -16.07 -1.36 3.89
C LYS A 383 -17.13 -2.38 4.32
N ALA A 384 -17.88 -2.91 3.34
CA ALA A 384 -18.95 -3.86 3.54
C ALA A 384 -18.41 -5.30 3.59
N ASP A 385 -19.24 -6.24 4.04
CA ASP A 385 -19.01 -7.69 4.02
C ASP A 385 -17.72 -8.13 4.74
N GLY A 386 -17.23 -7.36 5.71
CA GLY A 386 -15.97 -7.64 6.40
C GLY A 386 -14.74 -7.63 5.49
N MET A 387 -14.84 -7.03 4.31
CA MET A 387 -13.77 -7.00 3.32
C MET A 387 -12.58 -6.17 3.80
N ILE A 388 -11.43 -6.83 3.99
CA ILE A 388 -10.17 -6.21 4.42
C ILE A 388 -9.12 -6.36 3.32
N LYS A 389 -8.95 -7.57 2.78
CA LYS A 389 -8.05 -7.85 1.65
C LYS A 389 -8.74 -8.78 0.67
N THR A 390 -8.72 -8.41 -0.59
CA THR A 390 -9.31 -9.18 -1.69
C THR A 390 -8.24 -9.61 -2.66
N LEU A 391 -8.27 -10.86 -3.04
CA LEU A 391 -7.50 -11.41 -4.16
C LEU A 391 -8.44 -11.70 -5.32
N LEU A 392 -8.08 -11.23 -6.49
CA LEU A 392 -8.73 -11.55 -7.75
C LEU A 392 -7.95 -12.66 -8.44
N ILE A 393 -8.69 -13.62 -9.00
CA ILE A 393 -8.14 -14.76 -9.75
C ILE A 393 -8.56 -14.56 -11.21
N PRO A 394 -7.65 -14.24 -12.10
CA PRO A 394 -7.93 -14.01 -13.51
C PRO A 394 -8.32 -15.27 -14.28
#